data_f06699b42f2efdde08da914fdaf766d9
#
_entry.id   f06699b42f2efdde08da914fdaf766d9
#
_cell.length_a   1.000
_cell.length_b   1.000
_cell.length_c   1.000
_cell.angle_alpha   90.00
_cell.angle_beta   90.00
_cell.angle_gamma   90.00
#
_symmetry.space_group_name_H-M   'P 1'
#
loop_
_entity.id
_entity.type
_entity.pdbx_description
1 polymer ?
#
loop_
_entity_poly.entity_id
_entity_poly.type
_entity_poly.pdbx_seq_one_letter_code
_entity_poly.pdbx_strand_id
1 'polypeptide(L)'
;MKTVFDYQREGEKGEIRRFVLLSTSPRRKELLSFLNPEIQAVEVDERAIEEHCMVTIDDQDFMTKAAKICCEISKAKSDLNLEAEILYISADTIVVVDGQIYNKPQDLAEASRMFRSYFGKSHHVVTSVCLRMQDFLEVFYTVAQVDFVDYYPELEPVIEAYLHDKRPLDKAGAYGFQELDPRFIRSITGDMHTIIGLPVAETSYRIFRDSKGKE
;
A
#
# COMPACT_ATOMS: atom_id res chain seq x y z
N MET A 1 -14.45 -5.36 -12.11
CA MET A 1 -14.39 -4.52 -10.88
C MET A 1 -13.45 -3.35 -11.14
N LYS A 2 -13.81 -2.12 -10.78
CA LYS A 2 -12.88 -0.98 -10.83
C LYS A 2 -11.84 -1.17 -9.73
N THR A 3 -10.57 -1.03 -10.06
CA THR A 3 -9.45 -1.30 -9.12
C THR A 3 -8.56 -0.07 -8.88
N VAL A 4 -8.76 1.02 -9.63
CA VAL A 4 -8.01 2.28 -9.53
C VAL A 4 -8.97 3.42 -9.26
N PHE A 5 -8.65 4.26 -8.27
CA PHE A 5 -9.50 5.35 -7.82
C PHE A 5 -8.67 6.60 -7.55
N ASP A 6 -9.16 7.75 -8.03
CA ASP A 6 -8.62 9.05 -7.71
C ASP A 6 -9.13 9.47 -6.32
N TYR A 7 -8.25 10.08 -5.52
CA TYR A 7 -8.62 10.64 -4.23
C TYR A 7 -8.54 12.17 -4.22
N GLN A 8 -7.40 12.72 -4.60
CA GLN A 8 -7.15 14.16 -4.61
C GLN A 8 -6.21 14.52 -5.76
N ARG A 9 -6.48 15.63 -6.44
CA ARG A 9 -5.54 16.21 -7.41
C ARG A 9 -5.62 17.72 -7.35
N GLU A 10 -4.45 18.37 -7.23
CA GLU A 10 -4.30 19.82 -7.15
C GLU A 10 -3.10 20.25 -7.97
N GLY A 11 -3.21 21.41 -8.62
CA GLY A 11 -2.13 22.00 -9.39
C GLY A 11 -1.77 21.26 -10.68
N GLU A 12 -0.68 21.67 -11.28
CA GLU A 12 -0.13 21.09 -12.50
C GLU A 12 1.28 20.56 -12.27
N LYS A 13 1.56 19.41 -12.86
CA LYS A 13 2.87 18.76 -12.73
C LYS A 13 3.91 19.54 -13.53
N GLY A 14 4.93 20.04 -12.86
CA GLY A 14 6.05 20.73 -13.45
C GLY A 14 7.08 19.80 -14.12
N GLU A 15 8.21 20.37 -14.53
CA GLU A 15 9.38 19.60 -14.99
C GLU A 15 9.91 18.73 -13.85
N ILE A 16 10.21 17.47 -14.12
CA ILE A 16 10.76 16.52 -13.16
C ILE A 16 12.21 16.23 -13.56
N ARG A 17 13.16 16.55 -12.69
CA ARG A 17 14.58 16.23 -12.86
C ARG A 17 15.07 15.15 -11.92
N ARG A 18 14.46 15.02 -10.77
CA ARG A 18 14.80 14.01 -9.77
C ARG A 18 13.56 13.36 -9.18
N PHE A 19 13.72 12.13 -8.73
CA PHE A 19 12.71 11.38 -8.00
C PHE A 19 13.20 11.11 -6.59
N VAL A 20 12.32 11.28 -5.60
CA VAL A 20 12.59 10.94 -4.20
C VAL A 20 11.50 9.98 -3.74
N LEU A 21 11.89 8.79 -3.28
CA LEU A 21 10.98 7.83 -2.66
C LEU A 21 10.99 8.01 -1.15
N LEU A 22 9.87 8.45 -0.60
CA LEU A 22 9.65 8.67 0.83
C LEU A 22 9.25 7.35 1.53
N SER A 23 10.15 6.38 1.51
CA SER A 23 9.88 5.06 2.09
C SER A 23 11.16 4.29 2.37
N THR A 24 11.19 3.57 3.50
CA THR A 24 12.24 2.61 3.84
C THR A 24 11.96 1.20 3.33
N SER A 25 10.79 0.94 2.72
CA SER A 25 10.39 -0.38 2.24
C SER A 25 11.30 -0.89 1.12
N PRO A 26 12.01 -2.03 1.31
CA PRO A 26 12.84 -2.61 0.25
C PRO A 26 12.05 -2.94 -1.00
N ARG A 27 10.81 -3.40 -0.83
CA ARG A 27 9.90 -3.76 -1.93
C ARG A 27 9.56 -2.56 -2.80
N ARG A 28 9.20 -1.42 -2.20
CA ARG A 28 8.91 -0.17 -2.93
C ARG A 28 10.14 0.35 -3.67
N LYS A 29 11.32 0.26 -3.04
CA LYS A 29 12.59 0.62 -3.66
C LYS A 29 12.88 -0.23 -4.91
N GLU A 30 12.68 -1.53 -4.82
CA GLU A 30 12.84 -2.46 -5.94
C GLU A 30 11.86 -2.14 -7.07
N LEU A 31 10.57 -1.96 -6.74
CA LEU A 31 9.50 -1.67 -7.70
C LEU A 31 9.68 -0.34 -8.46
N LEU A 32 10.32 0.65 -7.84
CA LEU A 32 10.60 1.95 -8.46
C LEU A 32 12.06 2.09 -8.93
N SER A 33 12.85 1.03 -8.97
CA SER A 33 14.26 1.06 -9.36
C SER A 33 14.50 1.65 -10.76
N PHE A 34 13.53 1.51 -11.67
CA PHE A 34 13.58 2.09 -13.01
C PHE A 34 13.59 3.64 -13.04
N LEU A 35 13.16 4.31 -11.94
CA LEU A 35 13.24 5.76 -11.77
C LEU A 35 14.58 6.20 -11.15
N ASN A 36 15.38 5.25 -10.63
CA ASN A 36 16.58 5.52 -9.84
C ASN A 36 16.36 6.58 -8.74
N PRO A 37 15.34 6.42 -7.87
CA PRO A 37 14.98 7.46 -6.91
C PRO A 37 15.99 7.55 -5.77
N GLU A 38 16.21 8.76 -5.27
CA GLU A 38 16.81 8.96 -3.96
C GLU A 38 15.86 8.42 -2.88
N ILE A 39 16.41 7.78 -1.85
CA ILE A 39 15.60 7.21 -0.76
C ILE A 39 15.69 8.12 0.44
N GLN A 40 14.54 8.59 0.89
CA GLN A 40 14.41 9.39 2.10
C GLN A 40 13.45 8.70 3.08
N ALA A 41 13.95 8.41 4.29
CA ALA A 41 13.11 7.92 5.37
C ALA A 41 12.22 9.05 5.89
N VAL A 42 10.93 8.78 6.04
CA VAL A 42 9.98 9.69 6.67
C VAL A 42 9.19 8.90 7.71
N GLU A 43 9.09 9.45 8.90
CA GLU A 43 8.30 8.89 9.99
C GLU A 43 7.05 9.75 10.20
N VAL A 44 5.89 9.10 10.24
CA VAL A 44 4.61 9.69 10.62
C VAL A 44 3.92 8.77 11.61
N ASP A 45 3.14 9.32 12.49
CA ASP A 45 2.30 8.52 13.39
C ASP A 45 1.06 8.00 12.62
N GLU A 46 1.27 6.89 11.89
CA GLU A 46 0.23 6.27 11.06
C GLU A 46 -1.02 5.92 11.91
N ARG A 47 -0.82 5.51 13.17
CA ARG A 47 -1.90 5.14 14.08
C ARG A 47 -2.73 6.36 14.48
N ALA A 48 -2.09 7.46 14.86
CA ALA A 48 -2.80 8.69 15.21
C ALA A 48 -3.59 9.24 14.00
N ILE A 49 -3.04 9.17 12.78
CA ILE A 49 -3.74 9.55 11.56
C ILE A 49 -4.95 8.63 11.34
N GLU A 50 -4.80 7.32 11.46
CA GLU A 50 -5.89 6.36 11.33
C GLU A 50 -7.02 6.65 12.33
N GLU A 51 -6.68 6.77 13.62
CA GLU A 51 -7.66 7.07 14.68
C GLU A 51 -8.41 8.37 14.42
N HIS A 52 -7.71 9.43 14.03
CA HIS A 52 -8.33 10.69 13.66
C HIS A 52 -9.27 10.56 12.47
N CYS A 53 -8.81 9.94 11.40
CA CYS A 53 -9.57 9.75 10.17
C CYS A 53 -10.77 8.81 10.35
N MET A 54 -10.68 7.82 11.23
CA MET A 54 -11.81 6.95 11.57
C MET A 54 -13.00 7.72 12.16
N VAL A 55 -12.73 8.84 12.84
CA VAL A 55 -13.79 9.71 13.41
C VAL A 55 -14.23 10.77 12.42
N THR A 56 -13.32 11.36 11.65
CA THR A 56 -13.58 12.54 10.82
C THR A 56 -14.06 12.25 9.41
N ILE A 57 -13.70 11.09 8.85
CA ILE A 57 -14.17 10.69 7.52
C ILE A 57 -15.58 10.09 7.65
N ASP A 58 -16.57 10.84 7.17
CA ASP A 58 -17.96 10.39 7.09
C ASP A 58 -18.19 9.62 5.80
N ASP A 59 -17.97 8.31 5.83
CA ASP A 59 -18.29 7.39 4.74
C ASP A 59 -18.94 6.14 5.31
N GLN A 60 -20.09 5.77 4.75
CA GLN A 60 -20.87 4.62 5.22
C GLN A 60 -20.28 3.28 4.75
N ASP A 61 -19.57 3.29 3.60
CA ASP A 61 -18.87 2.11 3.12
C ASP A 61 -17.49 2.01 3.78
N PHE A 62 -17.32 1.00 4.62
CA PHE A 62 -16.07 0.79 5.36
C PHE A 62 -14.85 0.65 4.44
N MET A 63 -15.01 0.00 3.29
CA MET A 63 -13.90 -0.20 2.34
C MET A 63 -13.42 1.14 1.76
N THR A 64 -14.35 2.00 1.38
CA THR A 64 -14.05 3.35 0.89
C THR A 64 -13.44 4.21 2.00
N LYS A 65 -13.95 4.12 3.23
CA LYS A 65 -13.40 4.81 4.40
C LYS A 65 -11.96 4.39 4.67
N ALA A 66 -11.68 3.09 4.71
CA ALA A 66 -10.34 2.56 4.89
C ALA A 66 -9.38 3.00 3.78
N ALA A 67 -9.84 3.02 2.53
CA ALA A 67 -9.04 3.51 1.42
C ALA A 67 -8.70 5.01 1.54
N LYS A 68 -9.64 5.85 1.98
CA LYS A 68 -9.39 7.26 2.26
C LYS A 68 -8.37 7.46 3.39
N ILE A 69 -8.45 6.66 4.45
CA ILE A 69 -7.46 6.66 5.53
C ILE A 69 -6.07 6.33 4.99
N CYS A 70 -5.94 5.29 4.18
CA CYS A 70 -4.69 4.94 3.51
C CYS A 70 -4.14 6.10 2.67
N CYS A 71 -5.02 6.86 1.97
CA CYS A 71 -4.64 8.06 1.23
C CYS A 71 -4.11 9.17 2.13
N GLU A 72 -4.76 9.46 3.25
CA GLU A 72 -4.29 10.48 4.20
C GLU A 72 -2.94 10.10 4.82
N ILE A 73 -2.69 8.83 5.12
CA ILE A 73 -1.39 8.36 5.60
C ILE A 73 -0.30 8.55 4.53
N SER A 74 -0.54 8.15 3.28
CA SER A 74 0.43 8.35 2.21
C SER A 74 0.72 9.83 1.94
N LYS A 75 -0.31 10.67 2.02
CA LYS A 75 -0.20 12.13 1.87
C LYS A 75 0.61 12.75 3.01
N ALA A 76 0.36 12.37 4.25
CA ALA A 76 1.10 12.86 5.42
C ALA A 76 2.60 12.55 5.33
N LYS A 77 2.98 11.39 4.77
CA LYS A 77 4.39 11.03 4.49
C LYS A 77 5.07 12.00 3.53
N SER A 78 4.32 12.75 2.73
CA SER A 78 4.84 13.75 1.78
C SER A 78 4.76 15.19 2.30
N ASP A 79 4.38 15.39 3.56
CA ASP A 79 4.30 16.72 4.17
C ASP A 79 5.67 17.15 4.74
N LEU A 80 6.49 17.67 3.84
CA LEU A 80 7.86 18.10 4.11
C LEU A 80 8.21 19.34 3.27
N ASN A 81 9.39 19.90 3.49
CA ASN A 81 9.90 20.97 2.64
C ASN A 81 10.26 20.44 1.25
N LEU A 82 9.52 20.89 0.25
CA LEU A 82 9.63 20.41 -1.12
C LEU A 82 10.62 21.30 -1.90
N GLU A 83 11.55 20.65 -2.61
CA GLU A 83 12.46 21.32 -3.54
C GLU A 83 11.84 21.38 -4.94
N ALA A 84 12.25 22.37 -5.74
CA ALA A 84 11.81 22.52 -7.12
C ALA A 84 12.27 21.34 -8.00
N GLU A 85 11.49 21.01 -9.02
CA GLU A 85 11.82 20.00 -10.03
C GLU A 85 12.05 18.57 -9.47
N ILE A 86 11.61 18.32 -8.24
CA ILE A 86 11.66 17.00 -7.62
C ILE A 86 10.25 16.45 -7.50
N LEU A 87 10.05 15.20 -7.97
CA LEU A 87 8.84 14.45 -7.68
C LEU A 87 9.07 13.55 -6.46
N TYR A 88 8.38 13.85 -5.38
CA TYR A 88 8.34 13.04 -4.18
C TYR A 88 7.23 11.99 -4.31
N ILE A 89 7.57 10.74 -4.00
CA ILE A 89 6.68 9.59 -4.09
C ILE A 89 6.57 8.97 -2.71
N SER A 90 5.38 8.97 -2.14
CA SER A 90 5.06 8.24 -0.92
C SER A 90 3.94 7.24 -1.18
N ALA A 91 3.87 6.21 -0.35
CA ALA A 91 2.82 5.21 -0.44
C ALA A 91 2.50 4.64 0.93
N ASP A 92 1.27 4.15 1.06
CA ASP A 92 0.83 3.38 2.21
C ASP A 92 0.08 2.13 1.76
N THR A 93 0.01 1.11 2.61
CA THR A 93 -0.66 -0.16 2.31
C THR A 93 -1.35 -0.69 3.55
N ILE A 94 -2.64 -0.95 3.42
CA ILE A 94 -3.46 -1.56 4.45
C ILE A 94 -4.14 -2.82 3.93
N VAL A 95 -4.46 -3.71 4.85
CA VAL A 95 -5.26 -4.92 4.57
C VAL A 95 -6.61 -4.78 5.25
N VAL A 96 -7.70 -5.04 4.52
CA VAL A 96 -9.07 -4.94 5.02
C VAL A 96 -9.72 -6.31 5.02
N VAL A 97 -10.13 -6.75 6.21
CA VAL A 97 -10.73 -8.06 6.46
C VAL A 97 -11.97 -7.89 7.32
N ASP A 98 -13.11 -8.39 6.90
CA ASP A 98 -14.35 -8.44 7.68
C ASP A 98 -14.69 -7.08 8.36
N GLY A 99 -14.51 -5.97 7.65
CA GLY A 99 -14.78 -4.63 8.20
C GLY A 99 -13.75 -4.13 9.22
N GLN A 100 -12.54 -4.64 9.19
CA GLN A 100 -11.43 -4.21 10.04
C GLN A 100 -10.17 -3.93 9.19
N ILE A 101 -9.37 -2.96 9.63
CA ILE A 101 -8.03 -2.72 9.08
C ILE A 101 -7.03 -3.59 9.84
N TYR A 102 -6.28 -4.41 9.11
CA TYR A 102 -5.16 -5.16 9.67
C TYR A 102 -3.86 -4.41 9.38
N ASN A 103 -3.34 -3.76 10.42
CA ASN A 103 -2.04 -3.11 10.42
C ASN A 103 -0.89 -4.11 10.62
N LYS A 104 0.32 -3.61 10.86
CA LYS A 104 1.45 -4.44 11.27
C LYS A 104 1.15 -5.06 12.62
N PRO A 105 1.29 -6.39 12.78
CA PRO A 105 1.04 -7.05 14.06
C PRO A 105 2.08 -6.62 15.11
N GLN A 106 1.66 -6.54 16.36
CA GLN A 106 2.51 -6.14 17.47
C GLN A 106 3.46 -7.26 17.91
N ASP A 107 3.01 -8.51 17.74
CA ASP A 107 3.76 -9.70 18.11
C ASP A 107 3.42 -10.91 17.22
N LEU A 108 4.11 -12.02 17.44
CA LEU A 108 3.88 -13.26 16.67
C LEU A 108 2.51 -13.89 16.95
N ALA A 109 1.94 -13.70 18.12
CA ALA A 109 0.62 -14.22 18.44
C ALA A 109 -0.45 -13.48 17.64
N GLU A 110 -0.36 -12.17 17.53
CA GLU A 110 -1.22 -11.36 16.69
C GLU A 110 -1.00 -11.68 15.22
N ALA A 111 0.26 -11.82 14.77
CA ALA A 111 0.57 -12.22 13.41
C ALA A 111 -0.06 -13.56 13.03
N SER A 112 0.04 -14.55 13.93
CA SER A 112 -0.57 -15.87 13.76
C SER A 112 -2.11 -15.77 13.67
N ARG A 113 -2.73 -15.00 14.55
CA ARG A 113 -4.18 -14.79 14.54
C ARG A 113 -4.63 -14.13 13.22
N MET A 114 -3.96 -13.07 12.79
CA MET A 114 -4.24 -12.39 11.53
C MET A 114 -4.10 -13.35 10.35
N PHE A 115 -2.98 -14.04 10.25
CA PHE A 115 -2.68 -14.92 9.12
C PHE A 115 -3.67 -16.08 9.00
N ARG A 116 -4.02 -16.71 10.12
CA ARG A 116 -4.98 -17.81 10.16
C ARG A 116 -6.41 -17.38 9.81
N SER A 117 -6.74 -16.11 10.05
CA SER A 117 -8.07 -15.58 9.74
C SER A 117 -8.40 -15.47 8.25
N TYR A 118 -7.39 -15.58 7.37
CA TYR A 118 -7.58 -15.49 5.92
C TYR A 118 -8.12 -16.79 5.29
N PHE A 119 -7.85 -17.95 5.90
CA PHE A 119 -8.23 -19.23 5.29
C PHE A 119 -9.75 -19.36 5.14
N GLY A 120 -10.17 -19.77 3.91
CA GLY A 120 -11.57 -19.87 3.53
C GLY A 120 -12.25 -18.52 3.27
N LYS A 121 -11.48 -17.41 3.19
CA LYS A 121 -12.01 -16.06 3.00
C LYS A 121 -11.32 -15.30 1.91
N SER A 122 -11.98 -14.24 1.47
CA SER A 122 -11.41 -13.18 0.66
C SER A 122 -11.12 -11.97 1.54
N HIS A 123 -10.04 -11.28 1.26
CA HIS A 123 -9.73 -9.98 1.86
C HIS A 123 -9.23 -9.00 0.81
N HIS A 124 -9.18 -7.73 1.16
CA HIS A 124 -8.74 -6.67 0.25
C HIS A 124 -7.43 -6.06 0.72
N VAL A 125 -6.57 -5.77 -0.23
CA VAL A 125 -5.38 -4.96 -0.01
C VAL A 125 -5.57 -3.65 -0.74
N VAL A 126 -5.38 -2.55 -0.02
CA VAL A 126 -5.42 -1.20 -0.57
C VAL A 126 -4.02 -0.63 -0.50
N THR A 127 -3.55 -0.11 -1.62
CA THR A 127 -2.33 0.69 -1.65
C THR A 127 -2.64 2.06 -2.21
N SER A 128 -2.34 3.09 -1.44
CA SER A 128 -2.39 4.48 -1.86
C SER A 128 -1.00 4.96 -2.26
N VAL A 129 -0.96 5.88 -3.23
CA VAL A 129 0.25 6.55 -3.68
C VAL A 129 -0.02 8.05 -3.71
N CYS A 130 0.91 8.82 -3.16
CA CYS A 130 0.93 10.26 -3.27
C CYS A 130 2.13 10.68 -4.13
N LEU A 131 1.85 11.44 -5.17
CA LEU A 131 2.82 12.10 -6.04
C LEU A 131 2.79 13.59 -5.71
N ARG A 132 3.90 14.17 -5.26
CA ARG A 132 3.94 15.55 -4.77
C ARG A 132 5.14 16.32 -5.31
N MET A 133 4.87 17.54 -5.74
CA MET A 133 5.84 18.60 -6.05
C MET A 133 5.40 19.89 -5.33
N GLN A 134 6.17 20.97 -5.41
CA GLN A 134 5.82 22.24 -4.75
C GLN A 134 4.38 22.70 -5.08
N ASP A 135 4.01 22.68 -6.35
CA ASP A 135 2.72 23.18 -6.86
C ASP A 135 1.84 22.06 -7.42
N PHE A 136 2.12 20.81 -7.08
CA PHE A 136 1.37 19.67 -7.56
C PHE A 136 1.18 18.62 -6.47
N LEU A 137 -0.03 18.11 -6.39
CA LEU A 137 -0.41 16.98 -5.56
C LEU A 137 -1.34 16.05 -6.37
N GLU A 138 -1.02 14.78 -6.40
CA GLU A 138 -1.93 13.75 -6.89
C GLU A 138 -1.90 12.55 -5.96
N VAL A 139 -3.04 12.22 -5.39
CA VAL A 139 -3.22 11.05 -4.52
C VAL A 139 -4.25 10.13 -5.16
N PHE A 140 -3.92 8.87 -5.26
CA PHE A 140 -4.79 7.82 -5.75
C PHE A 140 -4.58 6.53 -4.97
N TYR A 141 -5.51 5.59 -5.11
CA TYR A 141 -5.36 4.28 -4.53
C TYR A 141 -5.80 3.17 -5.48
N THR A 142 -5.27 2.00 -5.23
CA THR A 142 -5.65 0.78 -5.92
C THR A 142 -6.12 -0.26 -4.92
N VAL A 143 -7.02 -1.14 -5.38
CA VAL A 143 -7.58 -2.23 -4.58
C VAL A 143 -7.32 -3.54 -5.30
N ALA A 144 -6.81 -4.52 -4.57
CA ALA A 144 -6.71 -5.91 -5.00
C ALA A 144 -7.42 -6.81 -3.99
N GLN A 145 -8.11 -7.83 -4.47
CA GLN A 145 -8.71 -8.88 -3.66
C GLN A 145 -7.80 -10.11 -3.70
N VAL A 146 -7.61 -10.73 -2.55
CA VAL A 146 -6.86 -11.98 -2.39
C VAL A 146 -7.79 -13.01 -1.77
N ASP A 147 -7.92 -14.15 -2.42
CA ASP A 147 -8.74 -15.27 -1.96
C ASP A 147 -7.83 -16.38 -1.46
N PHE A 148 -7.93 -16.70 -0.18
CA PHE A 148 -7.21 -17.82 0.40
C PHE A 148 -8.00 -19.12 0.22
N VAL A 149 -7.25 -20.24 0.13
CA VAL A 149 -7.86 -21.56 0.14
C VAL A 149 -8.54 -21.85 1.48
N ASP A 150 -9.47 -22.79 1.50
CA ASP A 150 -10.01 -23.32 2.76
C ASP A 150 -8.86 -24.00 3.54
N TYR A 151 -8.89 -23.87 4.88
CA TYR A 151 -7.92 -24.57 5.72
C TYR A 151 -8.08 -26.09 5.60
N TYR A 152 -6.94 -26.77 5.52
CA TYR A 152 -6.84 -28.23 5.66
C TYR A 152 -5.59 -28.59 6.45
N PRO A 153 -5.58 -29.73 7.19
CA PRO A 153 -4.53 -30.02 8.20
C PRO A 153 -3.09 -30.02 7.67
N GLU A 154 -2.87 -30.39 6.41
CA GLU A 154 -1.54 -30.43 5.79
C GLU A 154 -0.94 -29.04 5.56
N LEU A 155 -1.72 -27.97 5.68
CA LEU A 155 -1.22 -26.60 5.65
C LEU A 155 -0.57 -26.18 6.99
N GLU A 156 -0.93 -26.83 8.10
CA GLU A 156 -0.44 -26.41 9.40
C GLU A 156 1.08 -26.31 9.52
N PRO A 157 1.88 -27.31 9.11
CA PRO A 157 3.33 -27.20 9.15
C PRO A 157 3.88 -26.06 8.28
N VAL A 158 3.17 -25.71 7.20
CA VAL A 158 3.58 -24.63 6.28
C VAL A 158 3.28 -23.26 6.88
N ILE A 159 2.13 -23.14 7.55
CA ILE A 159 1.74 -21.93 8.29
C ILE A 159 2.75 -21.65 9.42
N GLU A 160 3.07 -22.66 10.23
CA GLU A 160 4.03 -22.54 11.30
C GLU A 160 5.44 -22.18 10.79
N ALA A 161 5.89 -22.82 9.72
CA ALA A 161 7.17 -22.48 9.09
C ALA A 161 7.18 -21.03 8.60
N TYR A 162 6.11 -20.56 7.94
CA TYR A 162 6.01 -19.19 7.49
C TYR A 162 6.11 -18.20 8.64
N LEU A 163 5.33 -18.38 9.70
CA LEU A 163 5.29 -17.48 10.86
C LEU A 163 6.64 -17.48 11.62
N HIS A 164 7.29 -18.65 11.72
CA HIS A 164 8.57 -18.78 12.39
C HIS A 164 9.71 -18.16 11.58
N ASP A 165 9.81 -18.48 10.29
CA ASP A 165 10.96 -18.13 9.46
C ASP A 165 10.89 -16.70 8.93
N LYS A 166 9.70 -16.24 8.54
CA LYS A 166 9.50 -14.91 7.95
C LYS A 166 9.21 -13.83 8.98
N ARG A 167 8.66 -14.21 10.15
CA ARG A 167 8.34 -13.30 11.25
C ARG A 167 7.71 -12.00 10.75
N PRO A 168 6.51 -12.04 10.16
CA PRO A 168 5.95 -10.97 9.33
C PRO A 168 5.45 -9.76 10.14
N LEU A 169 6.23 -9.30 11.12
CA LEU A 169 5.88 -8.18 12.01
C LEU A 169 6.01 -6.80 11.33
N ASP A 170 6.74 -6.74 10.23
CA ASP A 170 6.95 -5.53 9.43
C ASP A 170 5.91 -5.34 8.32
N LYS A 171 4.92 -6.23 8.23
CA LYS A 171 3.96 -6.27 7.12
C LYS A 171 2.53 -6.06 7.60
N ALA A 172 1.81 -5.15 6.96
CA ALA A 172 0.36 -5.00 7.16
C ALA A 172 -0.34 -6.34 6.90
N GLY A 173 -1.25 -6.74 7.79
CA GLY A 173 -1.96 -8.00 7.68
C GLY A 173 -1.10 -9.26 7.90
N ALA A 174 0.10 -9.11 8.45
CA ALA A 174 0.99 -10.21 8.81
C ALA A 174 1.42 -11.11 7.64
N TYR A 175 1.50 -10.60 6.40
CA TYR A 175 2.11 -11.37 5.32
C TYR A 175 2.78 -10.51 4.24
N GLY A 176 3.82 -11.06 3.63
CA GLY A 176 4.42 -10.55 2.41
C GLY A 176 4.10 -11.48 1.24
N PHE A 177 3.39 -10.99 0.25
CA PHE A 177 2.92 -11.79 -0.88
C PHE A 177 4.02 -12.62 -1.54
N GLN A 178 5.20 -12.04 -1.73
CA GLN A 178 6.36 -12.66 -2.36
C GLN A 178 6.99 -13.81 -1.54
N GLU A 179 6.63 -13.89 -0.26
CA GLU A 179 7.19 -14.86 0.70
C GLU A 179 6.21 -15.99 1.03
N LEU A 180 4.96 -15.88 0.52
CA LEU A 180 3.92 -16.88 0.77
C LEU A 180 4.19 -18.17 0.01
N ASP A 181 3.86 -19.28 0.66
CA ASP A 181 3.74 -20.55 -0.04
C ASP A 181 2.56 -20.47 -1.04
N PRO A 182 2.75 -20.86 -2.32
CA PRO A 182 1.71 -20.74 -3.34
C PRO A 182 0.44 -21.53 -3.04
N ARG A 183 0.48 -22.49 -2.12
CA ARG A 183 -0.69 -23.27 -1.69
C ARG A 183 -1.71 -22.46 -0.89
N PHE A 184 -1.33 -21.30 -0.35
CA PHE A 184 -2.24 -20.49 0.45
C PHE A 184 -3.25 -19.70 -0.41
N ILE A 185 -2.87 -19.30 -1.62
CA ILE A 185 -3.67 -18.39 -2.45
C ILE A 185 -4.42 -19.17 -3.53
N ARG A 186 -5.74 -19.00 -3.55
CA ARG A 186 -6.63 -19.56 -4.58
C ARG A 186 -6.67 -18.65 -5.82
N SER A 187 -6.85 -17.35 -5.60
CA SER A 187 -6.94 -16.37 -6.69
C SER A 187 -6.62 -14.96 -6.25
N ILE A 188 -6.34 -14.10 -7.22
CA ILE A 188 -6.16 -12.66 -7.05
C ILE A 188 -7.01 -11.96 -8.09
N THR A 189 -7.71 -10.89 -7.66
CA THR A 189 -8.41 -9.96 -8.55
C THR A 189 -7.80 -8.56 -8.38
N GLY A 190 -7.34 -7.96 -9.46
CA GLY A 190 -6.67 -6.66 -9.45
C GLY A 190 -5.17 -6.75 -9.72
N ASP A 191 -4.45 -5.67 -9.41
CA ASP A 191 -3.00 -5.58 -9.62
C ASP A 191 -2.23 -6.23 -8.47
N MET A 192 -1.42 -7.23 -8.78
CA MET A 192 -0.54 -7.90 -7.82
C MET A 192 0.43 -6.93 -7.12
N HIS A 193 0.89 -5.90 -7.81
CA HIS A 193 1.80 -4.91 -7.22
C HIS A 193 1.12 -4.05 -6.15
N THR A 194 -0.21 -3.91 -6.18
CA THR A 194 -0.99 -3.36 -5.06
C THR A 194 -0.76 -4.17 -3.80
N ILE A 195 -0.75 -5.51 -3.88
CA ILE A 195 -0.53 -6.39 -2.74
C ILE A 195 0.91 -6.31 -2.23
N ILE A 196 1.87 -6.15 -3.14
CA ILE A 196 3.30 -5.99 -2.79
C ILE A 196 3.56 -4.63 -2.13
N GLY A 197 2.72 -3.62 -2.41
CA GLY A 197 2.73 -2.33 -1.73
C GLY A 197 3.03 -1.11 -2.60
N LEU A 198 3.01 -1.25 -3.94
CA LEU A 198 3.06 -0.13 -4.88
C LEU A 198 2.52 -0.55 -6.27
N PRO A 199 1.42 0.02 -6.77
CA PRO A 199 0.86 -0.27 -8.10
C PRO A 199 1.71 0.37 -9.20
N VAL A 200 2.76 -0.33 -9.65
CA VAL A 200 3.84 0.22 -10.51
C VAL A 200 3.29 0.74 -11.83
N ALA A 201 2.43 -0.01 -12.51
CA ALA A 201 1.89 0.36 -13.82
C ALA A 201 1.12 1.69 -13.74
N GLU A 202 0.22 1.81 -12.77
CA GLU A 202 -0.57 3.03 -12.58
C GLU A 202 0.29 4.20 -12.11
N THR A 203 1.24 3.95 -11.19
CA THR A 203 2.19 4.97 -10.72
C THR A 203 3.02 5.51 -11.88
N SER A 204 3.60 4.63 -12.69
CA SER A 204 4.38 5.02 -13.87
C SER A 204 3.53 5.80 -14.87
N TYR A 205 2.32 5.32 -15.18
CA TYR A 205 1.40 6.02 -16.06
C TYR A 205 1.11 7.45 -15.58
N ARG A 206 0.81 7.63 -14.27
CA ARG A 206 0.52 8.96 -13.71
C ARG A 206 1.74 9.87 -13.68
N ILE A 207 2.93 9.34 -13.49
CA ILE A 207 4.17 10.12 -13.57
C ILE A 207 4.36 10.69 -14.98
N PHE A 208 4.14 9.89 -16.02
CA PHE A 208 4.55 10.23 -17.39
C PHE A 208 3.40 10.65 -18.33
N ARG A 209 2.13 10.44 -17.99
CA ARG A 209 0.98 10.71 -18.89
C ARG A 209 0.88 12.15 -19.37
N ASP A 210 1.28 13.13 -18.54
CA ASP A 210 1.21 14.56 -18.85
C ASP A 210 2.53 15.09 -19.45
N SER A 211 3.53 14.23 -19.68
CA SER A 211 4.84 14.59 -20.24
C SER A 211 4.83 14.74 -21.77
N LYS A 212 3.70 14.52 -22.43
CA LYS A 212 3.52 14.72 -23.87
C LYS A 212 3.07 16.16 -24.15
N GLY A 213 4.02 17.07 -24.25
CA GLY A 213 3.71 18.45 -24.60
C GLY A 213 4.92 19.36 -24.70
N LYS A 214 6.02 18.90 -25.31
CA LYS A 214 7.04 19.76 -25.93
C LYS A 214 7.73 18.95 -27.03
N GLU A 215 7.08 18.81 -28.19
CA GLU A 215 7.76 18.77 -29.46
C GLU A 215 7.79 20.18 -30.05
#